data_7149be7afc0d082c3166bc26c3545bd9
#
_entry.id   7149be7afc0d082c3166bc26c3545bd9
#
_cell.length_a   1.000
_cell.length_b   1.000
_cell.length_c   1.000
_cell.angle_alpha   90.00
_cell.angle_beta   90.00
_cell.angle_gamma   90.00
#
_symmetry.space_group_name_H-M   'P 1'
#
loop_
_entity.id
_entity.type
_entity.pdbx_description
1 polymer ?
#
loop_
_entity_poly.entity_id
_entity_poly.type
_entity_poly.pdbx_seq_one_letter_code
_entity_poly.pdbx_strand_id
1 'polypeptide(L)'
;MGQGAENIQKRWTREEVEKTLKGILVDALGVDEEKVVPEASLVHDLGAESIDFLDIGFRVQQSFGVELPNKAIQEKALSWRNMGEFGRIIQERYQVRVSPEEMRQLHTMGIPEVLGWLVEKRGVAIQNGEAEKIAAELADRLVSEVESVGFKASLIDREGVIRQLLQNLNSPKIMEGMIRLFSMGALVDFISSRVEEKTR
;
A
#
# COMPACT_ATOMS: atom_id res chain seq x y z
N MET A 1 27.71 38.11 22.65
CA MET A 1 26.22 38.09 22.69
C MET A 1 25.79 37.16 21.55
N GLY A 2 25.54 35.90 21.89
CA GLY A 2 25.10 34.93 20.92
C GLY A 2 23.58 35.06 20.75
N GLN A 3 23.15 35.42 19.54
CA GLN A 3 21.76 35.26 19.14
C GLN A 3 21.51 33.76 18.91
N GLY A 4 20.89 33.12 19.89
CA GLY A 4 20.29 31.84 19.69
C GLY A 4 19.16 31.99 18.66
N ALA A 5 19.39 31.49 17.45
CA ALA A 5 18.29 31.33 16.50
C ALA A 5 17.32 30.35 17.12
N GLU A 6 16.19 30.85 17.65
CA GLU A 6 15.03 30.04 17.95
C GLU A 6 14.63 29.37 16.63
N ASN A 7 14.92 28.10 16.55
CA ASN A 7 14.43 27.23 15.48
C ASN A 7 12.92 27.03 15.73
N ILE A 8 12.12 28.03 15.37
CA ILE A 8 10.67 27.93 15.39
C ILE A 8 10.32 26.90 14.33
N GLN A 9 10.17 25.67 14.75
CA GLN A 9 9.74 24.58 13.90
C GLN A 9 8.37 24.97 13.32
N LYS A 10 8.30 25.23 12.02
CA LYS A 10 7.09 25.68 11.33
C LYS A 10 5.96 24.68 11.64
N ARG A 11 4.88 25.15 12.25
CA ARG A 11 3.65 24.37 12.37
C ARG A 11 2.96 24.37 11.03
N TRP A 12 2.79 23.18 10.46
CA TRP A 12 2.08 22.99 9.21
C TRP A 12 0.59 22.72 9.48
N THR A 13 -0.30 23.47 8.82
CA THR A 13 -1.71 23.10 8.73
C THR A 13 -1.89 22.09 7.60
N ARG A 14 -3.01 21.34 7.61
CA ARG A 14 -3.32 20.38 6.54
C ARG A 14 -3.45 21.08 5.18
N GLU A 15 -4.04 22.28 5.15
CA GLU A 15 -4.18 23.08 3.93
C GLU A 15 -2.80 23.53 3.38
N GLU A 16 -1.89 23.91 4.25
CA GLU A 16 -0.52 24.28 3.83
C GLU A 16 0.23 23.05 3.29
N VAL A 17 0.07 21.88 3.92
CA VAL A 17 0.65 20.61 3.42
C VAL A 17 0.08 20.29 2.04
N GLU A 18 -1.23 20.36 1.87
CA GLU A 18 -1.93 20.08 0.60
C GLU A 18 -1.45 20.99 -0.51
N LYS A 19 -1.45 22.30 -0.24
CA LYS A 19 -0.99 23.32 -1.21
C LYS A 19 0.47 23.11 -1.62
N THR A 20 1.35 22.86 -0.64
CA THR A 20 2.78 22.69 -0.92
C THR A 20 3.03 21.38 -1.66
N LEU A 21 2.38 20.29 -1.27
CA LEU A 21 2.48 18.99 -1.97
C LEU A 21 1.95 19.11 -3.41
N LYS A 22 0.84 19.80 -3.61
CA LYS A 22 0.29 20.07 -4.95
C LYS A 22 1.33 20.73 -5.86
N GLY A 23 2.00 21.77 -5.37
CA GLY A 23 3.10 22.43 -6.12
C GLY A 23 4.25 21.48 -6.42
N ILE A 24 4.65 20.64 -5.44
CA ILE A 24 5.69 19.63 -5.64
C ILE A 24 5.31 18.66 -6.77
N LEU A 25 4.07 18.17 -6.79
CA LEU A 25 3.60 17.22 -7.80
C LEU A 25 3.50 17.84 -9.18
N VAL A 26 3.01 19.08 -9.29
CA VAL A 26 2.99 19.84 -10.55
C VAL A 26 4.40 19.99 -11.13
N ASP A 27 5.36 20.41 -10.30
CA ASP A 27 6.73 20.63 -10.72
C ASP A 27 7.49 19.33 -11.05
N ALA A 28 7.25 18.26 -10.26
CA ALA A 28 7.96 17.00 -10.46
C ALA A 28 7.43 16.21 -11.65
N LEU A 29 6.12 16.25 -11.90
CA LEU A 29 5.47 15.45 -12.93
C LEU A 29 5.18 16.24 -14.22
N GLY A 30 5.31 17.56 -14.18
CA GLY A 30 5.01 18.43 -15.34
C GLY A 30 3.54 18.39 -15.76
N VAL A 31 2.63 18.21 -14.81
CA VAL A 31 1.17 18.10 -15.04
C VAL A 31 0.46 19.42 -14.75
N ASP A 32 -0.75 19.58 -15.34
CA ASP A 32 -1.60 20.72 -15.07
C ASP A 32 -2.09 20.70 -13.61
N GLU A 33 -2.09 21.86 -12.95
CA GLU A 33 -2.48 22.00 -11.55
C GLU A 33 -3.90 21.51 -11.27
N GLU A 34 -4.83 21.66 -12.24
CA GLU A 34 -6.22 21.22 -12.12
C GLU A 34 -6.37 19.70 -12.06
N LYS A 35 -5.40 18.94 -12.55
CA LYS A 35 -5.38 17.46 -12.47
C LYS A 35 -4.94 16.96 -11.10
N VAL A 36 -4.24 17.78 -10.34
CA VAL A 36 -3.72 17.40 -9.01
C VAL A 36 -4.78 17.67 -7.96
N VAL A 37 -5.70 16.69 -7.81
CA VAL A 37 -6.79 16.70 -6.82
C VAL A 37 -6.58 15.58 -5.79
N PRO A 38 -7.20 15.65 -4.60
CA PRO A 38 -6.96 14.65 -3.54
C PRO A 38 -7.16 13.20 -3.97
N GLU A 39 -8.12 12.93 -4.85
CA GLU A 39 -8.45 11.61 -5.36
C GLU A 39 -7.47 11.12 -6.45
N ALA A 40 -6.68 12.03 -7.04
CA ALA A 40 -5.79 11.70 -8.13
C ALA A 40 -4.70 10.73 -7.68
N SER A 41 -4.62 9.59 -8.37
CA SER A 41 -3.51 8.65 -8.24
C SER A 41 -2.29 9.19 -8.95
N LEU A 42 -1.15 9.23 -8.26
CA LEU A 42 0.11 9.68 -8.87
C LEU A 42 0.49 8.83 -10.09
N VAL A 43 0.20 7.52 -10.03
CA VAL A 43 0.57 6.57 -11.10
C VAL A 43 -0.44 6.60 -12.25
N HIS A 44 -1.75 6.45 -11.95
CA HIS A 44 -2.75 6.28 -12.99
C HIS A 44 -3.24 7.60 -13.62
N ASP A 45 -3.42 8.63 -12.78
CA ASP A 45 -4.02 9.88 -13.23
C ASP A 45 -2.97 10.93 -13.58
N LEU A 46 -1.83 10.93 -12.85
CA LEU A 46 -0.76 11.90 -13.04
C LEU A 46 0.46 11.33 -13.78
N GLY A 47 0.48 10.01 -14.07
CA GLY A 47 1.50 9.38 -14.91
C GLY A 47 2.87 9.23 -14.24
N ALA A 48 2.94 9.28 -12.90
CA ALA A 48 4.20 9.13 -12.18
C ALA A 48 4.88 7.77 -12.43
N GLU A 49 6.15 7.81 -12.74
CA GLU A 49 7.02 6.65 -12.90
C GLU A 49 7.90 6.44 -11.66
N SER A 50 8.59 5.29 -11.60
CA SER A 50 9.43 4.95 -10.43
C SER A 50 10.49 6.00 -10.10
N ILE A 51 11.01 6.71 -11.10
CA ILE A 51 12.01 7.75 -10.90
C ILE A 51 11.42 9.01 -10.27
N ASP A 52 10.16 9.33 -10.60
CA ASP A 52 9.48 10.51 -10.08
C ASP A 52 9.25 10.40 -8.57
N PHE A 53 9.01 9.18 -8.06
CA PHE A 53 8.89 8.96 -6.61
C PHE A 53 10.15 9.30 -5.83
N LEU A 54 11.33 9.23 -6.45
CA LEU A 54 12.57 9.65 -5.82
C LEU A 54 12.64 11.18 -5.74
N ASP A 55 12.28 11.89 -6.81
CA ASP A 55 12.25 13.36 -6.82
C ASP A 55 11.18 13.90 -5.87
N ILE A 56 9.96 13.36 -5.94
CA ILE A 56 8.87 13.71 -5.02
C ILE A 56 9.31 13.48 -3.57
N GLY A 57 9.89 12.30 -3.26
CA GLY A 57 10.39 11.98 -1.93
C GLY A 57 11.45 12.97 -1.43
N PHE A 58 12.39 13.34 -2.28
CA PHE A 58 13.41 14.33 -1.96
C PHE A 58 12.80 15.73 -1.68
N ARG A 59 11.89 16.20 -2.53
CA ARG A 59 11.20 17.48 -2.35
C ARG A 59 10.32 17.52 -1.10
N VAL A 60 9.62 16.42 -0.80
CA VAL A 60 8.85 16.26 0.45
C VAL A 60 9.76 16.31 1.67
N GLN A 61 10.88 15.58 1.63
CA GLN A 61 11.89 15.63 2.70
C GLN A 61 12.44 17.05 2.88
N GLN A 62 12.73 17.76 1.80
CA GLN A 62 13.25 19.12 1.86
C GLN A 62 12.22 20.12 2.41
N SER A 63 10.95 19.99 2.02
CA SER A 63 9.89 20.95 2.39
C SER A 63 9.34 20.73 3.80
N PHE A 64 9.12 19.45 4.17
CA PHE A 64 8.42 19.06 5.41
C PHE A 64 9.36 18.37 6.41
N GLY A 65 10.55 17.98 6.01
CA GLY A 65 11.44 17.13 6.80
C GLY A 65 10.89 15.69 6.98
N VAL A 66 9.93 15.27 6.17
CA VAL A 66 9.25 13.97 6.24
C VAL A 66 9.79 13.05 5.17
N GLU A 67 10.19 11.85 5.53
CA GLU A 67 10.61 10.81 4.60
C GLU A 67 9.39 9.98 4.18
N LEU A 68 9.18 9.86 2.87
CA LEU A 68 8.14 8.99 2.32
C LEU A 68 8.60 7.52 2.37
N PRO A 69 7.73 6.57 2.78
CA PRO A 69 8.09 5.15 2.91
C PRO A 69 8.08 4.41 1.55
N ASN A 70 8.57 5.06 0.48
CA ASN A 70 8.52 4.55 -0.90
C ASN A 70 9.11 3.14 -1.02
N LYS A 71 10.28 2.90 -0.42
CA LYS A 71 10.94 1.60 -0.46
C LYS A 71 10.11 0.52 0.24
N ALA A 72 9.61 0.82 1.44
CA ALA A 72 8.80 -0.12 2.20
C ALA A 72 7.51 -0.49 1.45
N ILE A 73 6.84 0.50 0.82
CA ILE A 73 5.64 0.27 0.03
C ILE A 73 5.95 -0.59 -1.20
N GLN A 74 7.05 -0.31 -1.91
CA GLN A 74 7.45 -1.11 -3.08
C GLN A 74 7.77 -2.56 -2.71
N GLU A 75 8.49 -2.80 -1.61
CA GLU A 75 8.81 -4.14 -1.11
C GLU A 75 7.54 -4.91 -0.73
N LYS A 76 6.58 -4.24 -0.08
CA LYS A 76 5.30 -4.82 0.29
C LYS A 76 4.44 -5.14 -0.93
N ALA A 77 4.32 -4.21 -1.87
CA ALA A 77 3.61 -4.44 -3.13
C ALA A 77 4.18 -5.64 -3.91
N LEU A 78 5.52 -5.79 -3.93
CA LEU A 78 6.17 -6.94 -4.56
C LEU A 78 5.87 -8.24 -3.83
N SER A 79 5.86 -8.24 -2.50
CA SER A 79 5.51 -9.41 -1.68
C SER A 79 4.09 -9.88 -1.97
N TRP A 80 3.13 -8.96 -2.02
CA TRP A 80 1.74 -9.26 -2.37
C TRP A 80 1.59 -9.78 -3.79
N ARG A 81 2.24 -9.14 -4.76
CA ARG A 81 2.24 -9.58 -6.16
C ARG A 81 2.76 -11.00 -6.34
N ASN A 82 3.75 -11.40 -5.56
CA ASN A 82 4.34 -12.74 -5.59
C ASN A 82 3.59 -13.75 -4.69
N MET A 83 2.48 -13.35 -4.08
CA MET A 83 1.66 -14.17 -3.19
C MET A 83 2.42 -14.80 -2.02
N GLY A 84 3.47 -14.17 -1.57
CA GLY A 84 4.32 -14.67 -0.48
C GLY A 84 3.55 -14.85 0.83
N GLU A 85 2.62 -13.94 1.14
CA GLU A 85 1.78 -14.02 2.34
C GLU A 85 0.80 -15.20 2.28
N PHE A 86 0.16 -15.42 1.13
CA PHE A 86 -0.71 -16.56 0.94
C PHE A 86 0.05 -17.90 1.09
N GLY A 87 1.23 -18.00 0.46
CA GLY A 87 2.08 -19.18 0.59
C GLY A 87 2.49 -19.46 2.04
N ARG A 88 2.75 -18.41 2.83
CA ARG A 88 3.03 -18.53 4.27
C ARG A 88 1.82 -19.09 5.04
N ILE A 89 0.63 -18.55 4.83
CA ILE A 89 -0.59 -19.04 5.48
C ILE A 89 -0.82 -20.52 5.17
N ILE A 90 -0.67 -20.92 3.90
CA ILE A 90 -0.81 -22.32 3.50
C ILE A 90 0.22 -23.21 4.21
N GLN A 91 1.47 -22.78 4.28
CA GLN A 91 2.50 -23.55 4.98
C GLN A 91 2.25 -23.62 6.49
N GLU A 92 1.85 -22.53 7.13
CA GLU A 92 1.56 -22.48 8.56
C GLU A 92 0.38 -23.37 8.96
N ARG A 93 -0.71 -23.31 8.18
CA ARG A 93 -1.96 -24.04 8.50
C ARG A 93 -1.93 -25.51 8.14
N TYR A 94 -1.35 -25.82 6.98
CA TYR A 94 -1.48 -27.17 6.40
C TYR A 94 -0.15 -27.89 6.29
N GLN A 95 0.96 -27.29 6.72
CA GLN A 95 2.32 -27.83 6.62
C GLN A 95 2.72 -28.20 5.18
N VAL A 96 2.11 -27.54 4.19
CA VAL A 96 2.36 -27.75 2.77
C VAL A 96 3.17 -26.60 2.23
N ARG A 97 4.29 -26.90 1.58
CA ARG A 97 5.04 -25.93 0.79
C ARG A 97 4.52 -25.96 -0.65
N VAL A 98 4.13 -24.80 -1.13
CA VAL A 98 3.81 -24.58 -2.54
C VAL A 98 5.04 -23.96 -3.19
N SER A 99 5.55 -24.62 -4.23
CA SER A 99 6.72 -24.12 -4.94
C SER A 99 6.40 -22.83 -5.71
N PRO A 100 7.41 -22.01 -6.06
CA PRO A 100 7.18 -20.82 -6.88
C PRO A 100 6.53 -21.11 -8.22
N GLU A 101 6.76 -22.30 -8.78
CA GLU A 101 6.16 -22.75 -10.06
C GLU A 101 4.68 -23.08 -9.90
N GLU A 102 4.32 -23.83 -8.87
CA GLU A 102 2.92 -24.12 -8.52
C GLU A 102 2.20 -22.82 -8.19
N MET A 103 2.84 -21.91 -7.44
CA MET A 103 2.26 -20.62 -7.10
C MET A 103 1.93 -19.79 -8.35
N ARG A 104 2.76 -19.84 -9.40
CA ARG A 104 2.47 -19.19 -10.69
C ARG A 104 1.26 -19.82 -11.41
N GLN A 105 1.00 -21.10 -11.22
CA GLN A 105 -0.17 -21.76 -11.80
C GLN A 105 -1.45 -21.42 -11.00
N LEU A 106 -1.32 -21.28 -9.69
CA LEU A 106 -2.44 -21.02 -8.80
C LEU A 106 -2.84 -19.54 -8.72
N HIS A 107 -1.99 -18.62 -9.18
CA HIS A 107 -2.17 -17.19 -8.95
C HIS A 107 -3.42 -16.57 -9.62
N THR A 108 -3.98 -17.22 -10.65
CA THR A 108 -5.21 -16.77 -11.30
C THR A 108 -6.47 -17.37 -10.69
N MET A 109 -6.32 -18.28 -9.73
CA MET A 109 -7.42 -18.93 -9.02
C MET A 109 -7.86 -18.12 -7.82
N GLY A 110 -9.10 -18.29 -7.39
CA GLY A 110 -9.56 -17.83 -6.07
C GLY A 110 -9.12 -18.78 -4.96
N ILE A 111 -9.15 -18.29 -3.71
CA ILE A 111 -8.78 -19.10 -2.55
C ILE A 111 -9.56 -20.43 -2.51
N PRO A 112 -10.88 -20.49 -2.76
CA PRO A 112 -11.63 -21.75 -2.74
C PRO A 112 -11.08 -22.79 -3.73
N GLU A 113 -10.70 -22.36 -4.93
CA GLU A 113 -10.14 -23.23 -5.97
C GLU A 113 -8.77 -23.76 -5.58
N VAL A 114 -7.92 -22.89 -5.00
CA VAL A 114 -6.61 -23.32 -4.51
C VAL A 114 -6.72 -24.29 -3.36
N LEU A 115 -7.68 -24.11 -2.45
CA LEU A 115 -7.95 -25.06 -1.37
C LEU A 115 -8.43 -26.40 -1.93
N GLY A 116 -9.29 -26.39 -2.96
CA GLY A 116 -9.68 -27.60 -3.67
C GLY A 116 -8.48 -28.33 -4.30
N TRP A 117 -7.57 -27.59 -4.90
CA TRP A 117 -6.32 -28.13 -5.44
C TRP A 117 -5.44 -28.77 -4.33
N LEU A 118 -5.35 -28.14 -3.15
CA LEU A 118 -4.60 -28.71 -2.01
C LEU A 118 -5.22 -30.02 -1.52
N VAL A 119 -6.55 -30.12 -1.46
CA VAL A 119 -7.25 -31.38 -1.13
C VAL A 119 -6.88 -32.47 -2.14
N GLU A 120 -7.00 -32.16 -3.42
CA GLU A 120 -6.79 -33.13 -4.51
C GLU A 120 -5.32 -33.57 -4.65
N LYS A 121 -4.39 -32.61 -4.63
CA LYS A 121 -2.97 -32.86 -4.95
C LYS A 121 -2.10 -33.14 -3.70
N ARG A 122 -2.54 -32.77 -2.51
CA ARG A 122 -1.76 -32.89 -1.28
C ARG A 122 -2.47 -33.67 -0.18
N GLY A 123 -3.73 -34.06 -0.40
CA GLY A 123 -4.52 -34.81 0.58
C GLY A 123 -4.83 -34.02 1.87
N VAL A 124 -4.84 -32.70 1.78
CA VAL A 124 -5.09 -31.83 2.94
C VAL A 124 -6.56 -31.88 3.31
N ALA A 125 -6.86 -32.00 4.61
CA ALA A 125 -8.23 -31.87 5.11
C ALA A 125 -8.55 -30.38 5.33
N ILE A 126 -9.59 -29.88 4.66
CA ILE A 126 -10.00 -28.48 4.73
C ILE A 126 -11.42 -28.41 5.29
N GLN A 127 -11.61 -27.53 6.28
CA GLN A 127 -12.91 -27.29 6.90
C GLN A 127 -13.77 -26.33 6.08
N ASN A 128 -15.09 -26.40 6.25
CA ASN A 128 -16.00 -25.44 5.66
C ASN A 128 -15.70 -24.02 6.17
N GLY A 129 -15.76 -23.02 5.29
CA GLY A 129 -15.51 -21.63 5.63
C GLY A 129 -14.02 -21.24 5.77
N GLU A 130 -13.11 -22.15 5.44
CA GLU A 130 -11.65 -21.82 5.51
C GLU A 130 -11.22 -20.79 4.45
N ALA A 131 -11.85 -20.79 3.28
CA ALA A 131 -11.54 -19.80 2.24
C ALA A 131 -11.80 -18.37 2.72
N GLU A 132 -12.96 -18.16 3.35
CA GLU A 132 -13.35 -16.86 3.91
C GLU A 132 -12.43 -16.43 5.06
N LYS A 133 -12.04 -17.37 5.92
CA LYS A 133 -11.08 -17.08 7.01
C LYS A 133 -9.72 -16.69 6.49
N ILE A 134 -9.20 -17.39 5.49
CA ILE A 134 -7.92 -17.08 4.88
C ILE A 134 -7.99 -15.73 4.14
N ALA A 135 -9.07 -15.47 3.42
CA ALA A 135 -9.28 -14.18 2.75
C ALA A 135 -9.32 -13.02 3.74
N ALA A 136 -10.03 -13.19 4.86
CA ALA A 136 -10.10 -12.19 5.93
C ALA A 136 -8.73 -11.96 6.57
N GLU A 137 -7.99 -13.03 6.89
CA GLU A 137 -6.64 -12.93 7.46
C GLU A 137 -5.67 -12.21 6.52
N LEU A 138 -5.70 -12.51 5.22
CA LEU A 138 -4.88 -11.82 4.23
C LEU A 138 -5.24 -10.32 4.16
N ALA A 139 -6.54 -9.99 4.15
CA ALA A 139 -6.98 -8.60 4.14
C ALA A 139 -6.54 -7.86 5.41
N ASP A 140 -6.62 -8.49 6.59
CA ASP A 140 -6.16 -7.92 7.85
C ASP A 140 -4.64 -7.72 7.89
N ARG A 141 -3.88 -8.65 7.32
CA ARG A 141 -2.43 -8.49 7.15
C ARG A 141 -2.10 -7.31 6.24
N LEU A 142 -2.83 -7.15 5.13
CA LEU A 142 -2.65 -6.00 4.23
C LEU A 142 -2.91 -4.68 4.95
N VAL A 143 -4.02 -4.57 5.67
CA VAL A 143 -4.35 -3.38 6.47
C VAL A 143 -3.23 -3.09 7.47
N SER A 144 -2.80 -4.09 8.24
CA SER A 144 -1.72 -3.93 9.22
C SER A 144 -0.39 -3.50 8.60
N GLU A 145 -0.07 -4.00 7.41
CA GLU A 145 1.12 -3.59 6.68
C GLU A 145 1.05 -2.13 6.24
N VAL A 146 -0.10 -1.69 5.75
CA VAL A 146 -0.34 -0.28 5.37
C VAL A 146 -0.21 0.65 6.57
N GLU A 147 -0.78 0.27 7.72
CA GLU A 147 -0.64 1.02 8.97
C GLU A 147 0.82 1.04 9.47
N SER A 148 1.54 -0.06 9.34
CA SER A 148 2.95 -0.16 9.78
C SER A 148 3.88 0.81 9.06
N VAL A 149 3.54 1.21 7.84
CA VAL A 149 4.29 2.23 7.08
C VAL A 149 3.73 3.64 7.27
N GLY A 150 2.67 3.80 8.08
CA GLY A 150 2.13 5.09 8.53
C GLY A 150 0.95 5.61 7.72
N PHE A 151 0.32 4.80 6.87
CA PHE A 151 -0.91 5.16 6.20
C PHE A 151 -2.15 4.72 6.99
N LYS A 152 -3.28 5.35 6.73
CA LYS A 152 -4.54 5.03 7.39
C LYS A 152 -5.13 3.73 6.85
N ALA A 153 -5.61 2.86 7.73
CA ALA A 153 -6.36 1.64 7.39
C ALA A 153 -7.54 1.88 6.43
N SER A 154 -8.19 3.03 6.56
CA SER A 154 -9.35 3.42 5.74
C SER A 154 -9.06 3.59 4.25
N LEU A 155 -7.79 3.63 3.85
CA LEU A 155 -7.39 3.64 2.44
C LEU A 155 -7.59 2.27 1.77
N ILE A 156 -7.72 1.19 2.55
CA ILE A 156 -7.94 -0.17 2.04
C ILE A 156 -9.42 -0.54 2.20
N ASP A 157 -10.08 -0.84 1.10
CA ASP A 157 -11.40 -1.50 1.10
C ASP A 157 -11.22 -2.98 1.48
N ARG A 158 -11.16 -3.25 2.80
CA ARG A 158 -10.97 -4.58 3.37
C ARG A 158 -11.95 -5.61 2.80
N GLU A 159 -13.24 -5.26 2.75
CA GLU A 159 -14.28 -6.16 2.23
C GLU A 159 -14.15 -6.40 0.73
N GLY A 160 -13.75 -5.37 -0.01
CA GLY A 160 -13.40 -5.50 -1.42
C GLY A 160 -12.22 -6.42 -1.65
N VAL A 161 -11.16 -6.31 -0.84
CA VAL A 161 -10.00 -7.22 -0.88
C VAL A 161 -10.44 -8.66 -0.64
N ILE A 162 -11.25 -8.93 0.39
CA ILE A 162 -11.77 -10.28 0.69
C ILE A 162 -12.51 -10.84 -0.53
N ARG A 163 -13.47 -10.07 -1.09
CA ARG A 163 -14.21 -10.51 -2.28
C ARG A 163 -13.31 -10.83 -3.46
N GLN A 164 -12.27 -10.03 -3.68
CA GLN A 164 -11.32 -10.26 -4.77
C GLN A 164 -10.47 -11.51 -4.55
N LEU A 165 -9.95 -11.72 -3.34
CA LEU A 165 -9.16 -12.90 -2.99
C LEU A 165 -9.94 -14.21 -3.15
N LEU A 166 -11.23 -14.20 -2.86
CA LEU A 166 -12.10 -15.35 -3.07
C LEU A 166 -12.31 -15.67 -4.56
N GLN A 167 -12.18 -14.69 -5.45
CA GLN A 167 -12.36 -14.84 -6.90
C GLN A 167 -11.05 -15.06 -7.64
N ASN A 168 -10.02 -14.33 -7.29
CA ASN A 168 -8.72 -14.34 -7.97
C ASN A 168 -7.65 -13.78 -7.04
N LEU A 169 -6.68 -14.59 -6.67
CA LEU A 169 -5.57 -14.22 -5.79
C LEU A 169 -4.69 -13.09 -6.36
N ASN A 170 -4.58 -13.00 -7.68
CA ASN A 170 -3.83 -11.95 -8.38
C ASN A 170 -4.78 -10.93 -9.03
N SER A 171 -5.85 -10.56 -8.32
CA SER A 171 -6.78 -9.58 -8.87
C SER A 171 -6.12 -8.22 -9.08
N PRO A 172 -6.21 -7.64 -10.29
CA PRO A 172 -5.74 -6.27 -10.54
C PRO A 172 -6.36 -5.25 -9.56
N LYS A 173 -7.59 -5.45 -9.13
CA LYS A 173 -8.29 -4.56 -8.20
C LYS A 173 -7.66 -4.50 -6.81
N ILE A 174 -6.98 -5.57 -6.36
CA ILE A 174 -6.20 -5.52 -5.11
C ILE A 174 -5.01 -4.59 -5.30
N MET A 175 -4.31 -4.72 -6.43
CA MET A 175 -3.19 -3.84 -6.76
C MET A 175 -3.65 -2.38 -6.95
N GLU A 176 -4.78 -2.14 -7.60
CA GLU A 176 -5.39 -0.81 -7.70
C GLU A 176 -5.69 -0.22 -6.32
N GLY A 177 -6.20 -1.04 -5.39
CA GLY A 177 -6.40 -0.62 -4.00
C GLY A 177 -5.09 -0.19 -3.33
N MET A 178 -3.99 -0.92 -3.56
CA MET A 178 -2.66 -0.53 -3.06
C MET A 178 -2.11 0.73 -3.74
N ILE A 179 -2.43 0.96 -5.02
CA ILE A 179 -2.02 2.16 -5.75
C ILE A 179 -2.71 3.41 -5.18
N ARG A 180 -3.88 3.29 -4.56
CA ARG A 180 -4.55 4.41 -3.85
C ARG A 180 -3.71 4.96 -2.69
N LEU A 181 -2.76 4.19 -2.13
CA LEU A 181 -1.78 4.71 -1.18
C LEU A 181 -0.90 5.81 -1.78
N PHE A 182 -0.78 5.84 -3.11
CA PHE A 182 -0.09 6.88 -3.86
C PHE A 182 -1.05 7.93 -4.44
N SER A 183 -2.23 8.15 -3.84
CA SER A 183 -3.05 9.31 -4.16
C SER A 183 -2.52 10.56 -3.47
N MET A 184 -2.78 11.73 -4.05
CA MET A 184 -2.40 13.00 -3.44
C MET A 184 -2.97 13.13 -2.02
N GLY A 185 -4.25 12.80 -1.80
CA GLY A 185 -4.90 12.89 -0.49
C GLY A 185 -4.29 11.97 0.55
N ALA A 186 -3.90 10.74 0.16
CA ALA A 186 -3.21 9.82 1.06
C ALA A 186 -1.84 10.37 1.49
N LEU A 187 -1.10 10.97 0.57
CA LEU A 187 0.19 11.61 0.89
C LEU A 187 0.00 12.86 1.76
N VAL A 188 -1.02 13.67 1.52
CA VAL A 188 -1.37 14.82 2.40
C VAL A 188 -1.63 14.32 3.82
N ASP A 189 -2.45 13.29 3.98
CA ASP A 189 -2.78 12.72 5.30
C ASP A 189 -1.53 12.16 6.00
N PHE A 190 -0.69 11.43 5.26
CA PHE A 190 0.57 10.90 5.75
C PHE A 190 1.51 12.01 6.24
N ILE A 191 1.78 13.00 5.38
CA ILE A 191 2.68 14.12 5.71
C ILE A 191 2.13 14.91 6.88
N SER A 192 0.84 15.24 6.89
CA SER A 192 0.20 15.99 7.99
C SER A 192 0.37 15.29 9.33
N SER A 193 0.14 13.98 9.40
CA SER A 193 0.34 13.21 10.64
C SER A 193 1.80 13.26 11.11
N ARG A 194 2.77 13.16 10.19
CA ARG A 194 4.20 13.16 10.53
C ARG A 194 4.72 14.52 10.99
N VAL A 195 4.22 15.62 10.41
CA VAL A 195 4.62 16.97 10.87
C VAL A 195 3.99 17.32 12.21
N GLU A 196 2.77 16.82 12.50
CA GLU A 196 2.16 16.97 13.82
C GLU A 196 2.92 16.21 14.91
N GLU A 197 3.35 14.98 14.64
CA GLU A 197 4.15 14.17 15.58
C GLU A 197 5.47 14.86 15.99
N LYS A 198 6.10 15.58 15.05
CA LYS A 198 7.36 16.31 15.28
C LYS A 198 7.19 17.58 16.11
N THR A 199 5.97 18.11 16.22
CA THR A 199 5.68 19.36 16.92
C THR A 199 5.13 19.15 18.33
N ARG A 200 4.97 17.90 18.75
CA ARG A 200 4.60 17.51 20.14
C ARG A 200 5.83 17.25 20.98
#